data_3871c0721677a82a88c51c397a73f7c6
#
_entry.id   3871c0721677a82a88c51c397a73f7c6
#
_cell.length_a   1.000
_cell.length_b   1.000
_cell.length_c   1.000
_cell.angle_alpha   90.00
_cell.angle_beta   90.00
_cell.angle_gamma   90.00
#
_symmetry.space_group_name_H-M   'P 1'
#
loop_
_entity.id
_entity.type
_entity.pdbx_description
1 polymer ?
#
loop_
_entity_poly.entity_id
_entity_poly.type
_entity_poly.pdbx_seq_one_letter_code
_entity_poly.pdbx_strand_id
1 'polypeptide(L)'
;MIIGIPKEIMHDERRVSVTPDVCGRYISLGHTVLVEHDAGEGAYFHDEQYAAAGAQVVSGAGDVYKRADLILKVKEPLLNEQTGLHEVDMMRPGQVLISFIHPAAPANHQMVKDLARRGITAL
;
A
#
# COMPACT_ATOMS: atom_id res chain seq x y z
N MET A 1 -15.62 -0.56 1.09
CA MET A 1 -14.41 -0.92 1.86
C MET A 1 -13.43 0.23 1.87
N ILE A 2 -12.44 0.18 2.71
CA ILE A 2 -11.34 1.16 2.75
C ILE A 2 -10.15 0.57 1.99
N ILE A 3 -9.74 1.25 0.92
CA ILE A 3 -8.60 0.86 0.08
C ILE A 3 -7.42 1.74 0.47
N GLY A 4 -6.30 1.14 0.79
CA GLY A 4 -5.08 1.82 1.20
C GLY A 4 -3.99 1.74 0.15
N ILE A 5 -3.35 2.88 -0.12
CA ILE A 5 -2.26 3.01 -1.09
C ILE A 5 -1.05 3.60 -0.35
N PRO A 6 -0.18 2.74 0.19
CA PRO A 6 1.05 3.21 0.81
C PRO A 6 2.06 3.66 -0.25
N LYS A 7 2.99 4.51 0.16
CA LYS A 7 4.15 4.86 -0.64
C LYS A 7 5.08 3.65 -0.74
N GLU A 8 5.57 3.37 -1.95
CA GLU A 8 6.57 2.33 -2.16
C GLU A 8 7.90 2.72 -1.50
N ILE A 9 8.50 1.76 -0.80
CA ILE A 9 9.76 1.99 -0.07
C ILE A 9 10.97 1.30 -0.71
N MET A 10 10.77 0.48 -1.75
CA MET A 10 11.88 -0.12 -2.48
C MET A 10 12.74 0.96 -3.13
N HIS A 11 14.06 0.84 -3.01
CA HIS A 11 14.98 1.76 -3.65
C HIS A 11 14.70 1.85 -5.15
N ASP A 12 14.66 3.07 -5.67
CA ASP A 12 14.36 3.40 -7.07
C ASP A 12 12.97 2.97 -7.59
N GLU A 13 12.05 2.53 -6.72
CA GLU A 13 10.68 2.29 -7.15
C GLU A 13 9.94 3.63 -7.22
N ARG A 14 9.56 4.02 -8.43
CA ARG A 14 8.88 5.29 -8.71
C ARG A 14 7.40 5.12 -9.01
N ARG A 15 6.95 3.87 -9.19
CA ARG A 15 5.55 3.59 -9.49
C ARG A 15 4.69 3.72 -8.24
N VAL A 16 3.42 3.96 -8.48
CA VAL A 16 2.36 3.89 -7.48
C VAL A 16 1.30 2.89 -7.97
N SER A 17 0.68 2.18 -7.05
CA SER A 17 -0.27 1.12 -7.42
C SER A 17 -1.56 1.63 -8.04
N VAL A 18 -1.96 2.86 -7.71
CA VAL A 18 -3.22 3.46 -8.17
C VAL A 18 -2.99 4.92 -8.58
N THR A 19 -3.42 5.28 -9.77
CA THR A 19 -3.39 6.67 -10.26
C THR A 19 -4.58 7.46 -9.70
N PRO A 20 -4.54 8.81 -9.71
CA PRO A 20 -5.67 9.62 -9.28
C PRO A 20 -6.97 9.33 -10.03
N ASP A 21 -6.89 9.04 -11.32
CA ASP A 21 -8.06 8.70 -12.14
C ASP A 21 -8.72 7.41 -11.66
N VAL A 22 -7.94 6.35 -11.45
CA VAL A 22 -8.44 5.07 -10.94
C VAL A 22 -8.97 5.22 -9.51
N CYS A 23 -8.31 6.04 -8.69
CA CYS A 23 -8.78 6.39 -7.35
C CYS A 23 -10.21 6.97 -7.40
N GLY A 24 -10.45 7.92 -8.30
CA GLY A 24 -11.78 8.50 -8.51
C GLY A 24 -12.82 7.46 -8.91
N ARG A 25 -12.44 6.45 -9.68
CA ARG A 25 -13.33 5.34 -10.03
C ARG A 25 -13.72 4.49 -8.83
N TYR A 26 -12.78 4.16 -7.96
CA TYR A 26 -13.07 3.42 -6.72
C TYR A 26 -14.03 4.20 -5.83
N ILE A 27 -13.80 5.51 -5.70
CA ILE A 27 -14.67 6.39 -4.90
C ILE A 27 -16.08 6.46 -5.48
N SER A 28 -16.22 6.54 -6.80
CA SER A 28 -17.53 6.54 -7.46
C SER A 28 -18.30 5.23 -7.26
N LEU A 29 -17.58 4.13 -6.98
CA LEU A 29 -18.17 2.83 -6.63
C LEU A 29 -18.52 2.71 -5.13
N GLY A 30 -18.33 3.77 -4.35
CA GLY A 30 -18.69 3.79 -2.93
C GLY A 30 -17.58 3.41 -1.96
N HIS A 31 -16.34 3.29 -2.44
CA HIS A 31 -15.20 2.96 -1.58
C HIS A 31 -14.53 4.24 -1.03
N THR A 32 -13.90 4.11 0.13
CA THR A 32 -12.99 5.13 0.68
C THR A 32 -11.58 4.78 0.25
N VAL A 33 -10.80 5.75 -0.21
CA VAL A 33 -9.41 5.56 -0.61
C VAL A 33 -8.50 6.41 0.27
N LEU A 34 -7.52 5.76 0.91
CA LEU A 34 -6.45 6.40 1.68
C LEU A 34 -5.17 6.35 0.86
N VAL A 35 -4.53 7.49 0.67
CA VAL A 35 -3.25 7.58 -0.05
C VAL A 35 -2.21 8.17 0.89
N GLU A 36 -1.08 7.50 1.05
CA GLU A 36 0.03 8.06 1.82
C GLU A 36 0.59 9.28 1.11
N HIS A 37 0.94 10.31 1.90
CA HIS A 37 1.64 11.50 1.43
C HIS A 37 2.81 11.11 0.51
N ASP A 38 2.92 11.78 -0.62
CA ASP A 38 3.94 11.56 -1.65
C ASP A 38 3.95 10.17 -2.30
N ALA A 39 2.92 9.35 -2.12
CA ALA A 39 2.88 8.01 -2.71
C ALA A 39 2.99 8.04 -4.25
N GLY A 40 2.46 9.05 -4.90
CA GLY A 40 2.48 9.18 -6.35
C GLY A 40 3.59 10.09 -6.91
N GLU A 41 4.41 10.72 -6.07
CA GLU A 41 5.39 11.72 -6.52
C GLU A 41 6.39 11.16 -7.53
N GLY A 42 6.88 9.94 -7.32
CA GLY A 42 7.81 9.30 -8.24
C GLY A 42 7.23 9.04 -9.63
N ALA A 43 5.93 8.97 -9.75
CA ALA A 43 5.19 8.81 -11.00
C ALA A 43 4.56 10.14 -11.49
N TYR A 44 4.97 11.26 -10.90
CA TYR A 44 4.47 12.62 -11.22
C TYR A 44 2.98 12.83 -10.90
N PHE A 45 2.45 12.10 -9.95
CA PHE A 45 1.12 12.32 -9.38
C PHE A 45 1.24 12.93 -8.00
N HIS A 46 0.75 14.17 -7.85
CA HIS A 46 0.85 14.93 -6.59
C HIS A 46 -0.34 14.65 -5.67
N ASP A 47 -0.15 14.88 -4.38
CA ASP A 47 -1.20 14.69 -3.37
C ASP A 47 -2.49 15.44 -3.71
N GLU A 48 -2.38 16.65 -4.25
CA GLU A 48 -3.52 17.48 -4.65
C GLU A 48 -4.37 16.81 -5.72
N GLN A 49 -3.78 16.01 -6.60
CA GLN A 49 -4.51 15.28 -7.64
C GLN A 49 -5.33 14.14 -7.03
N TYR A 50 -4.79 13.45 -6.03
CA TYR A 50 -5.52 12.43 -5.28
C TYR A 50 -6.65 13.05 -4.46
N ALA A 51 -6.39 14.15 -3.77
CA ALA A 51 -7.40 14.87 -3.01
C ALA A 51 -8.53 15.38 -3.91
N ALA A 52 -8.21 15.93 -5.08
CA ALA A 52 -9.20 16.37 -6.08
C ALA A 52 -10.05 15.22 -6.59
N ALA A 53 -9.51 14.00 -6.67
CA ALA A 53 -10.24 12.79 -7.04
C ALA A 53 -11.12 12.26 -5.90
N GLY A 54 -11.01 12.82 -4.69
CA GLY A 54 -11.81 12.45 -3.53
C GLY A 54 -11.12 11.53 -2.52
N ALA A 55 -9.83 11.21 -2.72
CA ALA A 55 -9.07 10.43 -1.76
C ALA A 55 -8.73 11.22 -0.51
N GLN A 56 -8.51 10.50 0.60
CA GLN A 56 -7.93 11.06 1.81
C GLN A 56 -6.43 10.87 1.79
N VAL A 57 -5.67 11.96 1.71
CA VAL A 57 -4.21 11.92 1.83
C VAL A 57 -3.86 11.86 3.31
N VAL A 58 -3.09 10.87 3.72
CA VAL A 58 -2.67 10.65 5.10
C VAL A 58 -1.16 10.83 5.23
N SER A 59 -0.70 11.25 6.41
CA SER A 59 0.70 11.67 6.61
C SER A 59 1.71 10.53 6.61
N GLY A 60 1.30 9.29 6.87
CA GLY A 60 2.24 8.18 6.98
C GLY A 60 1.62 6.81 6.70
N ALA A 61 2.52 5.84 6.43
CA ALA A 61 2.15 4.47 6.14
C ALA A 61 1.33 3.81 7.26
N GLY A 62 1.63 4.14 8.53
CA GLY A 62 0.92 3.58 9.67
C GLY A 62 -0.58 3.78 9.62
N ASP A 63 -1.04 4.97 9.19
CA ASP A 63 -2.47 5.24 9.05
C ASP A 63 -3.09 4.43 7.93
N VAL A 64 -2.38 4.25 6.82
CA VAL A 64 -2.84 3.41 5.71
C VAL A 64 -3.04 1.97 6.16
N TYR A 65 -2.01 1.35 6.74
CA TYR A 65 -2.05 -0.04 7.16
C TYR A 65 -3.05 -0.29 8.30
N LYS A 66 -3.18 0.64 9.22
CA LYS A 66 -4.12 0.51 10.34
C LYS A 66 -5.58 0.53 9.90
N ARG A 67 -5.93 1.35 8.91
CA ARG A 67 -7.33 1.66 8.57
C ARG A 67 -7.84 0.87 7.37
N ALA A 68 -6.98 0.49 6.42
CA ALA A 68 -7.41 -0.14 5.18
C ALA A 68 -7.91 -1.58 5.36
N ASP A 69 -8.89 -1.95 4.58
CA ASP A 69 -9.34 -3.34 4.41
C ASP A 69 -8.54 -4.05 3.32
N LEU A 70 -8.20 -3.32 2.27
CA LEU A 70 -7.43 -3.75 1.12
C LEU A 70 -6.22 -2.83 0.94
N ILE A 71 -5.04 -3.41 0.90
CA ILE A 71 -3.79 -2.71 0.59
C ILE A 71 -3.39 -3.00 -0.86
N LEU A 72 -3.16 -1.96 -1.63
CA LEU A 72 -2.66 -2.06 -3.00
C LEU A 72 -1.23 -1.53 -3.08
N LYS A 73 -0.31 -2.39 -3.50
CA LYS A 73 1.10 -2.07 -3.68
C LYS A 73 1.60 -2.56 -5.03
N VAL A 74 2.69 -1.96 -5.51
CA VAL A 74 3.44 -2.47 -6.65
C VAL A 74 4.37 -3.59 -6.20
N LYS A 75 5.23 -3.30 -5.23
CA LYS A 75 6.25 -4.25 -4.76
C LYS A 75 5.81 -4.99 -3.49
N GLU A 76 6.45 -6.12 -3.26
CA GLU A 76 6.28 -6.91 -2.04
C GLU A 76 6.53 -6.07 -0.78
N PRO A 77 5.95 -6.45 0.36
CA PRO A 77 6.28 -5.83 1.64
C PRO A 77 7.76 -5.98 1.98
N LEU A 78 8.37 -4.89 2.45
CA LEU A 78 9.81 -4.79 2.72
C LEU A 78 10.07 -4.20 4.11
N LEU A 79 11.32 -4.38 4.57
CA LEU A 79 11.82 -3.66 5.73
C LEU A 79 12.09 -2.20 5.35
N ASN A 80 11.52 -1.28 6.12
CA ASN A 80 11.89 0.13 6.03
C ASN A 80 13.15 0.36 6.88
N GLU A 81 14.28 0.55 6.22
CA GLU A 81 15.58 0.72 6.90
C GLU A 81 15.65 2.01 7.72
N GLN A 82 14.88 3.03 7.36
CA GLN A 82 14.87 4.30 8.10
C GLN A 82 14.12 4.20 9.43
N THR A 83 13.05 3.41 9.49
CA THR A 83 12.22 3.26 10.69
C THR A 83 12.52 1.98 11.46
N GLY A 84 13.18 0.99 10.83
CA GLY A 84 13.39 -0.33 11.39
C GLY A 84 12.14 -1.23 11.38
N LEU A 85 11.02 -0.79 10.81
CA LEU A 85 9.78 -1.54 10.75
C LEU A 85 9.65 -2.26 9.39
N HIS A 86 9.26 -3.53 9.44
CA HIS A 86 8.85 -4.26 8.24
C HIS A 86 7.39 -3.92 7.91
N GLU A 87 7.07 -3.74 6.65
CA GLU A 87 5.70 -3.39 6.25
C GLU A 87 4.66 -4.43 6.69
N VAL A 88 5.04 -5.73 6.71
CA VAL A 88 4.16 -6.80 7.24
C VAL A 88 3.77 -6.54 8.70
N ASP A 89 4.67 -5.96 9.50
CA ASP A 89 4.41 -5.71 10.92
C ASP A 89 3.39 -4.59 11.16
N MET A 90 3.13 -3.76 10.15
CA MET A 90 2.09 -2.73 10.21
C MET A 90 0.72 -3.26 9.79
N MET A 91 0.65 -4.44 9.16
CA MET A 91 -0.60 -5.04 8.72
C MET A 91 -1.36 -5.67 9.89
N ARG A 92 -2.68 -5.72 9.78
CA ARG A 92 -3.55 -6.34 10.78
C ARG A 92 -4.24 -7.58 10.24
N PRO A 93 -4.59 -8.55 11.10
CA PRO A 93 -5.30 -9.76 10.69
C PRO A 93 -6.58 -9.43 9.90
N GLY A 94 -6.84 -10.21 8.86
CA GLY A 94 -8.03 -10.06 8.01
C GLY A 94 -7.88 -9.07 6.86
N GLN A 95 -6.76 -8.34 6.78
CA GLN A 95 -6.50 -7.49 5.61
C GLN A 95 -6.22 -8.30 4.36
N VAL A 96 -6.51 -7.70 3.22
CA VAL A 96 -6.14 -8.23 1.90
C VAL A 96 -5.01 -7.37 1.35
N LEU A 97 -3.99 -8.02 0.80
CA LEU A 97 -2.87 -7.38 0.12
C LEU A 97 -2.86 -7.84 -1.34
N ILE A 98 -2.82 -6.89 -2.27
CA ILE A 98 -2.56 -7.17 -3.69
C ILE A 98 -1.25 -6.49 -4.07
N SER A 99 -0.26 -7.28 -4.46
CA SER A 99 1.06 -6.80 -4.90
C SER A 99 1.82 -7.87 -5.66
N PHE A 100 2.91 -7.48 -6.30
CA PHE A 100 3.84 -8.46 -6.86
C PHE A 100 4.69 -9.05 -5.74
N ILE A 101 4.26 -10.16 -5.15
CA ILE A 101 4.85 -10.75 -3.94
C ILE A 101 6.16 -11.47 -4.22
N HIS A 102 6.34 -12.02 -5.43
CA HIS A 102 7.54 -12.78 -5.82
C HIS A 102 7.86 -13.92 -4.82
N PRO A 103 6.92 -14.84 -4.55
CA PRO A 103 7.08 -15.81 -3.46
C PRO A 103 8.19 -16.83 -3.71
N ALA A 104 8.59 -17.03 -4.96
CA ALA A 104 9.68 -17.94 -5.31
C ALA A 104 11.08 -17.38 -5.00
N ALA A 105 11.21 -16.08 -4.77
CA ALA A 105 12.49 -15.49 -4.40
C ALA A 105 12.87 -15.88 -2.96
N PRO A 106 14.06 -16.49 -2.74
CA PRO A 106 14.45 -16.90 -1.38
C PRO A 106 14.42 -15.80 -0.35
N ALA A 107 14.75 -14.56 -0.74
CA ALA A 107 14.71 -13.39 0.14
C ALA A 107 13.29 -13.07 0.65
N ASN A 108 12.24 -13.53 -0.04
CA ASN A 108 10.86 -13.24 0.29
C ASN A 108 10.18 -14.38 1.10
N HIS A 109 10.86 -15.53 1.29
CA HIS A 109 10.22 -16.67 1.97
C HIS A 109 9.78 -16.34 3.39
N GLN A 110 10.58 -15.58 4.15
CA GLN A 110 10.19 -15.18 5.50
C GLN A 110 8.99 -14.23 5.49
N MET A 111 8.96 -13.28 4.58
CA MET A 111 7.85 -12.35 4.42
C MET A 111 6.54 -13.08 4.11
N VAL A 112 6.57 -14.09 3.22
CA VAL A 112 5.40 -14.91 2.89
C VAL A 112 4.88 -15.67 4.13
N LYS A 113 5.80 -16.24 4.93
CA LYS A 113 5.44 -16.92 6.20
C LYS A 113 4.82 -15.93 7.20
N ASP A 114 5.35 -14.72 7.28
CA ASP A 114 4.86 -13.70 8.19
C ASP A 114 3.47 -13.19 7.78
N LEU A 115 3.21 -13.02 6.50
CA LEU A 115 1.87 -12.72 5.98
C LEU A 115 0.85 -13.81 6.39
N ALA A 116 1.21 -15.07 6.20
CA ALA A 116 0.36 -16.20 6.58
C ALA A 116 0.11 -16.23 8.09
N ARG A 117 1.16 -16.06 8.89
CA ARG A 117 1.07 -16.07 10.36
C ARG A 117 0.18 -14.94 10.89
N ARG A 118 0.19 -13.79 10.24
CA ARG A 118 -0.65 -12.65 10.60
C ARG A 118 -2.09 -12.75 10.08
N GLY A 119 -2.41 -13.75 9.30
CA GLY A 119 -3.76 -13.89 8.74
C GLY A 119 -4.06 -12.89 7.63
N ILE A 120 -3.06 -12.51 6.84
CA ILE A 120 -3.20 -11.65 5.68
C ILE A 120 -3.51 -12.50 4.45
N THR A 121 -4.53 -12.12 3.71
CA THR A 121 -4.79 -12.72 2.39
C THR A 121 -4.00 -11.95 1.34
N ALA A 122 -3.01 -12.62 0.74
CA ALA A 122 -2.15 -12.00 -0.26
C ALA A 122 -2.43 -12.58 -1.66
N LEU A 123 -2.60 -11.68 -2.63
CA LEU A 123 -2.88 -12.00 -4.03
C LEU A 123 -1.82 -11.38 -4.95
#